data_59becb0f9a548cc0d745f8a433075233
#
_entry.id   59becb0f9a548cc0d745f8a433075233
#
_cell.length_a   1.000
_cell.length_b   1.000
_cell.length_c   1.000
_cell.angle_alpha   90.00
_cell.angle_beta   90.00
_cell.angle_gamma   90.00
#
_symmetry.space_group_name_H-M   'P 1'
#
loop_
_entity.id
_entity.type
_entity.pdbx_description
1 polymer ?
#
loop_
_entity_poly.entity_id
_entity_poly.type
_entity_poly.pdbx_seq_one_letter_code
_entity_poly.pdbx_strand_id
1 'polypeptide(L)'
;MVNLLVKHTVKDFASWKKIFDDHAPAREAAGCKGGELFQNAENPNEVLIRFSWDSVDHARAFASSPELQEAMQRAGVLGPPTVTVLGEAQPVAR
;
A
#
# COMPACT_ATOMS: atom_id res chain seq x y z
N MET A 1 -1.71 -9.85 -13.56
CA MET A 1 -1.37 -8.61 -12.87
C MET A 1 -0.42 -8.87 -11.74
N VAL A 2 0.51 -7.99 -11.54
CA VAL A 2 1.43 -8.05 -10.40
C VAL A 2 0.73 -7.50 -9.18
N ASN A 3 1.01 -8.05 -8.02
CA ASN A 3 0.47 -7.57 -6.75
C ASN A 3 1.58 -6.99 -5.89
N LEU A 4 1.28 -5.93 -5.19
CA LEU A 4 2.17 -5.33 -4.19
C LEU A 4 1.46 -5.40 -2.85
N LEU A 5 2.08 -6.07 -1.88
CA LEU A 5 1.54 -6.15 -0.53
C LEU A 5 2.34 -5.20 0.35
N VAL A 6 1.65 -4.28 1.01
CA VAL A 6 2.27 -3.32 1.93
C VAL A 6 1.65 -3.50 3.30
N LYS A 7 2.50 -3.65 4.31
CA LYS A 7 2.08 -3.74 5.70
C LYS A 7 2.79 -2.67 6.50
N HIS A 8 2.05 -1.86 7.24
CA HIS A 8 2.65 -0.87 8.13
C HIS A 8 1.71 -0.53 9.27
N THR A 9 2.28 0.07 10.31
CA THR A 9 1.53 0.60 11.44
C THR A 9 1.43 2.11 11.29
N VAL A 10 0.25 2.66 11.56
CA VAL A 10 0.00 4.10 11.49
C VAL A 10 -0.33 4.64 12.87
N LYS A 11 -0.09 5.93 13.07
CA LYS A 11 -0.36 6.60 14.33
C LYS A 11 -1.86 6.70 14.60
N ASP A 12 -2.65 7.03 13.56
CA ASP A 12 -4.09 7.14 13.63
C ASP A 12 -4.68 6.78 12.27
N PHE A 13 -5.51 5.75 12.23
CA PHE A 13 -6.04 5.24 10.97
C PHE A 13 -6.86 6.28 10.20
N ALA A 14 -7.75 7.00 10.88
CA ALA A 14 -8.63 7.97 10.22
C ALA A 14 -7.84 9.08 9.51
N SER A 15 -6.83 9.62 10.19
CA SER A 15 -5.95 10.64 9.62
C SER A 15 -5.13 10.09 8.46
N TRP A 16 -4.58 8.89 8.63
CA TRP A 16 -3.81 8.22 7.59
C TRP A 16 -4.66 7.93 6.35
N LYS A 17 -5.87 7.43 6.55
CA LYS A 17 -6.79 7.05 5.46
C LYS A 17 -7.12 8.23 4.55
N LYS A 18 -7.31 9.40 5.13
CA LYS A 18 -7.58 10.62 4.39
C LYS A 18 -6.43 10.97 3.44
N ILE A 19 -5.20 10.92 3.94
CA ILE A 19 -4.01 11.21 3.13
C ILE A 19 -3.80 10.10 2.09
N PHE A 20 -4.05 8.86 2.47
CA PHE A 20 -3.96 7.72 1.57
C PHE A 20 -4.92 7.86 0.39
N ASP A 21 -6.17 8.25 0.64
CA ASP A 21 -7.16 8.46 -0.40
C ASP A 21 -6.79 9.64 -1.31
N ASP A 22 -6.27 10.72 -0.75
CA ASP A 22 -5.83 11.88 -1.51
C ASP A 22 -4.66 11.56 -2.44
N HIS A 23 -3.90 10.53 -2.14
CA HIS A 23 -2.75 10.09 -2.93
C HIS A 23 -3.13 9.16 -4.09
N ALA A 24 -4.41 8.80 -4.22
CA ALA A 24 -4.86 7.86 -5.25
C ALA A 24 -4.48 8.27 -6.69
N PRO A 25 -4.62 9.55 -7.10
CA PRO A 25 -4.23 9.94 -8.45
C PRO A 25 -2.75 9.68 -8.76
N ALA A 26 -1.87 9.87 -7.78
CA ALA A 26 -0.44 9.61 -7.95
C ALA A 26 -0.16 8.12 -8.15
N ARG A 27 -0.87 7.26 -7.40
CA ARG A 27 -0.74 5.80 -7.57
C ARG A 27 -1.22 5.38 -8.95
N GLU A 28 -2.36 5.88 -9.39
CA GLU A 28 -2.92 5.57 -10.71
C GLU A 28 -1.96 5.97 -11.82
N ALA A 29 -1.39 7.17 -11.74
CA ALA A 29 -0.42 7.67 -12.72
C ALA A 29 0.85 6.80 -12.75
N ALA A 30 1.23 6.20 -11.63
CA ALA A 30 2.41 5.33 -11.54
C ALA A 30 2.19 3.92 -12.07
N GLY A 31 0.94 3.52 -12.31
CA GLY A 31 0.61 2.19 -12.85
C GLY A 31 -0.23 1.30 -11.94
N CYS A 32 -0.72 1.84 -10.83
CA CYS A 32 -1.60 1.10 -9.92
C CYS A 32 -3.00 0.94 -10.54
N LYS A 33 -3.55 -0.26 -10.45
CA LYS A 33 -4.86 -0.60 -10.99
C LYS A 33 -5.91 -0.82 -9.90
N GLY A 34 -5.63 -0.39 -8.68
CA GLY A 34 -6.54 -0.57 -7.55
C GLY A 34 -6.07 -1.64 -6.59
N GLY A 35 -6.95 -2.09 -5.74
CA GLY A 35 -6.63 -3.11 -4.75
C GLY A 35 -7.60 -3.09 -3.59
N GLU A 36 -7.19 -3.67 -2.46
CA GLU A 36 -7.96 -3.68 -1.22
C GLU A 36 -7.12 -3.24 -0.05
N LEU A 37 -7.78 -2.62 0.91
CA LEU A 37 -7.21 -2.17 2.16
C LEU A 37 -7.80 -2.99 3.30
N PHE A 38 -6.93 -3.48 4.18
CA PHE A 38 -7.34 -4.23 5.37
C PHE A 38 -6.75 -3.59 6.61
N GLN A 39 -7.53 -3.60 7.68
CA GLN A 39 -7.03 -3.31 9.03
C GLN A 39 -6.91 -4.63 9.77
N ASN A 40 -5.88 -4.76 10.60
CA ASN A 40 -5.78 -5.90 11.50
C ASN A 40 -7.02 -5.90 12.41
N ALA A 41 -7.70 -7.06 12.51
CA ALA A 41 -8.94 -7.16 13.29
C ALA A 41 -8.74 -6.83 14.77
N GLU A 42 -7.54 -7.01 15.29
CA GLU A 42 -7.20 -6.78 16.69
C GLU A 42 -6.48 -5.45 16.93
N ASN A 43 -5.97 -4.82 15.86
CA ASN A 43 -5.28 -3.54 15.93
C ASN A 43 -5.60 -2.71 14.69
N PRO A 44 -6.57 -1.78 14.78
CA PRO A 44 -6.99 -0.99 13.61
C PRO A 44 -5.92 -0.08 13.04
N ASN A 45 -4.83 0.15 13.76
CA ASN A 45 -3.71 0.96 13.27
C ASN A 45 -2.64 0.13 12.54
N GLU A 46 -2.79 -1.18 12.48
CA GLU A 46 -1.97 -2.02 11.60
C GLU A 46 -2.73 -2.22 10.30
N VAL A 47 -2.14 -1.77 9.22
CA VAL A 47 -2.80 -1.69 7.90
C VAL A 47 -2.07 -2.55 6.90
N LEU A 48 -2.84 -3.32 6.13
CA LEU A 48 -2.33 -4.11 5.01
C LEU A 48 -3.04 -3.66 3.74
N ILE A 49 -2.27 -3.44 2.68
CA ILE A 49 -2.83 -3.03 1.41
C ILE A 49 -2.33 -3.98 0.33
N ARG A 50 -3.25 -4.53 -0.44
CA ARG A 50 -2.92 -5.27 -1.65
C ARG A 50 -3.24 -4.37 -2.84
N PHE A 51 -2.21 -3.99 -3.59
CA PHE A 51 -2.36 -3.22 -4.81
C PHE A 51 -2.16 -4.11 -6.03
N SER A 52 -2.94 -3.91 -7.07
CA SER A 52 -2.68 -4.48 -8.39
C SER A 52 -1.88 -3.46 -9.20
N TRP A 53 -0.83 -3.93 -9.86
CA TRP A 53 0.06 -3.09 -10.68
C TRP A 53 0.17 -3.65 -12.10
N ASP A 54 0.46 -2.76 -13.04
CA ASP A 54 0.62 -3.12 -14.45
C ASP A 54 1.94 -3.86 -14.70
N SER A 55 2.98 -3.63 -13.90
CA SER A 55 4.27 -4.30 -14.04
C SER A 55 5.04 -4.35 -12.73
N VAL A 56 5.98 -5.29 -12.64
CA VAL A 56 6.92 -5.39 -11.51
C VAL A 56 7.78 -4.12 -11.41
N ASP A 57 8.24 -3.62 -12.53
CA ASP A 57 9.11 -2.44 -12.55
C ASP A 57 8.40 -1.20 -12.01
N HIS A 58 7.15 -0.98 -12.39
CA HIS A 58 6.36 0.14 -11.88
C HIS A 58 6.06 -0.02 -10.40
N ALA A 59 5.72 -1.24 -9.95
CA ALA A 59 5.48 -1.50 -8.53
C ALA A 59 6.72 -1.21 -7.68
N ARG A 60 7.90 -1.67 -8.13
CA ARG A 60 9.17 -1.41 -7.43
C ARG A 60 9.55 0.04 -7.42
N ALA A 61 9.37 0.73 -8.55
CA ALA A 61 9.66 2.16 -8.64
C ALA A 61 8.80 2.96 -7.68
N PHE A 62 7.52 2.64 -7.58
CA PHE A 62 6.61 3.28 -6.64
C PHE A 62 7.04 3.03 -5.19
N ALA A 63 7.33 1.76 -4.85
CA ALA A 63 7.69 1.38 -3.48
C ALA A 63 8.97 2.06 -2.98
N SER A 64 9.89 2.42 -3.88
CA SER A 64 11.14 3.08 -3.54
C SER A 64 11.13 4.59 -3.83
N SER A 65 10.01 5.17 -4.23
CA SER A 65 9.95 6.59 -4.60
C SER A 65 10.10 7.50 -3.38
N PRO A 66 10.87 8.59 -3.48
CA PRO A 66 10.96 9.58 -2.40
C PRO A 66 9.62 10.23 -2.08
N GLU A 67 8.77 10.42 -3.07
CA GLU A 67 7.44 11.00 -2.89
C GLU A 67 6.56 10.12 -1.99
N LEU A 68 6.65 8.79 -2.14
CA LEU A 68 5.92 7.86 -1.29
C LEU A 68 6.43 7.91 0.14
N GLN A 69 7.75 7.95 0.33
CA GLN A 69 8.34 8.04 1.66
C GLN A 69 7.91 9.31 2.38
N GLU A 70 7.92 10.43 1.68
CA GLU A 70 7.46 11.71 2.22
C GLU A 70 5.98 11.66 2.58
N ALA A 71 5.15 11.09 1.69
CA ALA A 71 3.72 10.94 1.95
C ALA A 71 3.45 10.07 3.16
N MET A 72 4.19 8.98 3.34
CA MET A 72 4.06 8.10 4.51
C MET A 72 4.43 8.82 5.81
N GLN A 73 5.49 9.60 5.83
CA GLN A 73 5.88 10.39 7.00
C GLN A 73 4.79 11.40 7.35
N ARG A 74 4.27 12.11 6.36
CA ARG A 74 3.21 13.09 6.54
C ARG A 74 1.92 12.43 7.03
N ALA A 75 1.66 11.21 6.61
CA ALA A 75 0.46 10.45 6.99
C ALA A 75 0.57 9.77 8.35
N GLY A 76 1.72 9.83 9.01
CA GLY A 76 1.92 9.25 10.33
C GLY A 76 2.21 7.75 10.33
N VAL A 77 2.88 7.25 9.31
CA VAL A 77 3.34 5.86 9.29
C VAL A 77 4.49 5.71 10.29
N LEU A 78 4.38 4.71 11.16
CA LEU A 78 5.36 4.43 12.22
C LEU A 78 6.33 3.35 11.74
N GLY A 79 7.61 3.72 11.63
CA GLY A 79 8.65 2.80 11.20
C GLY A 79 8.57 2.47 9.69
N PRO A 80 9.51 1.66 9.19
CA PRO A 80 9.52 1.28 7.79
C PRO A 80 8.38 0.29 7.47
N PRO A 81 7.72 0.43 6.30
CA PRO A 81 6.73 -0.55 5.88
C PRO A 81 7.39 -1.85 5.43
N THR A 82 6.66 -2.94 5.56
CA THR A 82 7.04 -4.20 4.91
C THR A 82 6.39 -4.22 3.52
N VAL A 83 7.19 -4.35 2.48
CA VAL A 83 6.73 -4.33 1.10
C VAL A 83 7.15 -5.62 0.42
N THR A 84 6.19 -6.32 -0.18
CA THR A 84 6.43 -7.56 -0.90
C THR A 84 5.80 -7.49 -2.29
N VAL A 85 6.59 -7.78 -3.32
CA VAL A 85 6.07 -7.89 -4.68
C VAL A 85 5.65 -9.34 -4.90
N LEU A 86 4.38 -9.54 -5.25
CA LEU A 86 3.77 -10.85 -5.42
C LEU A 86 3.37 -11.06 -6.88
N GLY A 87 3.42 -12.30 -7.34
CA GLY A 87 2.89 -12.67 -8.64
C GLY A 87 1.36 -12.76 -8.64
N GLU A 88 0.83 -13.52 -9.59
CA GLU A 88 -0.60 -13.73 -9.73
C GLU A 88 -1.17 -14.46 -8.51
N ALA A 89 -2.38 -14.05 -8.12
CA ALA A 89 -3.11 -14.74 -7.06
C ALA A 89 -3.59 -16.10 -7.55
N GLN A 90 -3.53 -17.08 -6.65
CA GLN A 90 -4.05 -18.42 -6.91
C GLN A 90 -5.14 -18.71 -5.88
N PRO A 91 -6.26 -19.34 -6.30
CA PRO A 91 -7.31 -19.65 -5.36
C PRO A 91 -6.87 -20.74 -4.39
N VAL A 92 -7.36 -20.64 -3.15
CA VAL A 92 -7.10 -21.62 -2.11
C VAL A 92 -8.43 -22.17 -1.64
N ALA A 93 -8.56 -23.51 -1.62
CA ALA A 93 -9.75 -24.17 -1.07
C ALA A 93 -9.79 -24.00 0.45
N ARG A 94 -11.01 -23.93 0.99
CA ARG A 94 -11.24 -23.82 2.43
C ARG A 94 -10.85 -25.07 3.16
#